data_fe7d66f4d79acdc82ac5c09613e60c5e
#
_entry.id   fe7d66f4d79acdc82ac5c09613e60c5e
#
_cell.length_a   1.000
_cell.length_b   1.000
_cell.length_c   1.000
_cell.angle_alpha   90.00
_cell.angle_beta   90.00
_cell.angle_gamma   90.00
#
_symmetry.space_group_name_H-M   'P 1'
#
loop_
_entity.id
_entity.type
_entity.pdbx_description
1 polymer ?
#
loop_
_entity_poly.entity_id
_entity_poly.type
_entity_poly.pdbx_seq_one_letter_code
_entity_poly.pdbx_strand_id
1 'polypeptide(L)'
;MREAFSALFDDPQERGAALCIQVGGRTVIDLWAGTADKDGQEAWHSDTVANLFSCTKTFTAVTALQLVAEGKLQLDAPVARYWPEFAAAGKQSITLRQLLCHQAGLPALRELLPPEALYDWPTMVDALAAETPWWTPGEGHGLSLIHI
;
A
#
# COMPACT_ATOMS: atom_id res chain seq x y z
N MET A 1 19.88 -1.38 21.32
CA MET A 1 18.57 -1.40 20.60
C MET A 1 17.43 -0.94 21.51
N ARG A 2 17.21 -1.55 22.69
CA ARG A 2 16.13 -1.11 23.62
C ARG A 2 16.27 0.36 24.02
N GLU A 3 17.48 0.80 24.40
CA GLU A 3 17.74 2.20 24.74
C GLU A 3 17.45 3.14 23.57
N ALA A 4 17.93 2.79 22.36
CA ALA A 4 17.65 3.58 21.16
C ALA A 4 16.15 3.64 20.81
N PHE A 5 15.42 2.54 21.04
CA PHE A 5 13.97 2.51 20.85
C PHE A 5 13.26 3.39 21.87
N SER A 6 13.67 3.34 23.14
CA SER A 6 13.08 4.17 24.19
C SER A 6 13.36 5.66 23.97
N ALA A 7 14.55 6.01 23.46
CA ALA A 7 14.91 7.40 23.18
C ALA A 7 14.07 8.07 22.06
N LEU A 8 13.32 7.29 21.26
CA LEU A 8 12.40 7.86 20.29
C LEU A 8 11.30 8.68 20.98
N PHE A 9 10.88 8.27 22.16
CA PHE A 9 9.79 8.91 22.91
C PHE A 9 10.24 10.10 23.76
N ASP A 10 11.53 10.50 23.68
CA ASP A 10 11.99 11.79 24.19
C ASP A 10 11.47 12.95 23.31
N ASP A 11 11.12 12.66 22.06
CA ASP A 11 10.41 13.59 21.17
C ASP A 11 8.90 13.54 21.47
N PRO A 12 8.28 14.65 21.90
CA PRO A 12 6.85 14.70 22.20
C PRO A 12 5.94 14.51 20.97
N GLN A 13 6.47 14.53 19.76
CA GLN A 13 5.73 14.25 18.53
C GLN A 13 5.61 12.74 18.27
N GLU A 14 6.52 11.94 18.81
CA GLU A 14 6.46 10.49 18.74
C GLU A 14 5.40 9.96 19.70
N ARG A 15 4.40 9.29 19.16
CA ARG A 15 3.24 8.82 19.96
C ARG A 15 3.45 7.42 20.47
N GLY A 16 3.57 6.46 19.57
CA GLY A 16 3.71 5.08 19.92
C GLY A 16 4.27 4.26 18.77
N ALA A 17 4.96 3.20 19.12
CA ALA A 17 5.55 2.30 18.14
C ALA A 17 5.71 0.88 18.69
N ALA A 18 5.84 -0.07 17.75
CA ALA A 18 6.27 -1.43 18.02
C ALA A 18 7.39 -1.84 17.06
N LEU A 19 8.31 -2.65 17.55
CA LEU A 19 9.42 -3.22 16.78
C LEU A 19 9.58 -4.70 17.11
N CYS A 20 9.39 -5.56 16.12
CA CYS A 20 9.68 -6.99 16.23
C CYS A 20 10.76 -7.38 15.22
N ILE A 21 11.82 -8.06 15.67
CA ILE A 21 12.86 -8.61 14.82
C ILE A 21 12.97 -10.11 15.07
N GLN A 22 12.96 -10.86 13.99
CA GLN A 22 13.15 -12.32 14.00
C GLN A 22 14.42 -12.69 13.22
N VAL A 23 15.19 -13.63 13.76
CA VAL A 23 16.38 -14.20 13.12
C VAL A 23 16.28 -15.72 13.20
N GLY A 24 16.38 -16.39 12.07
CA GLY A 24 16.26 -17.85 12.01
C GLY A 24 14.96 -18.40 12.62
N GLY A 25 13.84 -17.68 12.44
CA GLY A 25 12.53 -18.06 13.00
C GLY A 25 12.35 -17.79 14.49
N ARG A 26 13.34 -17.17 15.16
CA ARG A 26 13.29 -16.84 16.59
C ARG A 26 13.16 -15.33 16.76
N THR A 27 12.21 -14.88 17.56
CA THR A 27 12.08 -13.47 17.96
C THR A 27 13.27 -13.12 18.85
N VAL A 28 14.08 -12.16 18.40
CA VAL A 28 15.27 -11.66 19.12
C VAL A 28 15.03 -10.27 19.71
N ILE A 29 14.08 -9.52 19.16
CA ILE A 29 13.61 -8.23 19.67
C ILE A 29 12.09 -8.21 19.55
N ASP A 30 11.44 -7.77 20.60
CA ASP A 30 9.99 -7.48 20.63
C ASP A 30 9.79 -6.35 21.63
N LEU A 31 9.52 -5.17 21.10
CA LEU A 31 9.44 -3.91 21.86
C LEU A 31 8.21 -3.14 21.43
N TRP A 32 7.58 -2.50 22.38
CA TRP A 32 6.52 -1.51 22.17
C TRP A 32 6.58 -0.47 23.26
N ALA A 33 6.20 0.76 22.95
CA ALA A 33 6.12 1.86 23.91
C ALA A 33 5.30 3.02 23.37
N GLY A 34 5.00 3.98 24.22
CA GLY A 34 4.24 5.18 23.90
C GLY A 34 2.74 4.98 24.08
N THR A 35 1.95 5.76 23.32
CA THR A 35 0.49 5.79 23.43
C THR A 35 -0.17 5.41 22.12
N ALA A 36 -1.33 4.76 22.20
CA ALA A 36 -2.11 4.30 21.07
C ALA A 36 -3.07 5.38 20.53
N ASP A 37 -3.35 6.39 21.32
CA ASP A 37 -4.27 7.48 21.01
C ASP A 37 -3.58 8.84 20.90
N LYS A 38 -4.26 9.78 20.25
CA LYS A 38 -3.75 11.15 20.07
C LYS A 38 -3.67 11.96 21.36
N ASP A 39 -4.48 11.61 22.35
CA ASP A 39 -4.62 12.36 23.59
C ASP A 39 -3.69 11.82 24.70
N GLY A 40 -2.95 10.74 24.40
CA GLY A 40 -1.97 10.14 25.32
C GLY A 40 -2.59 9.43 26.52
N GLN A 41 -3.86 9.01 26.40
CA GLN A 41 -4.60 8.37 27.51
C GLN A 41 -4.46 6.85 27.49
N GLU A 42 -4.27 6.26 26.30
CA GLU A 42 -4.15 4.82 26.12
C GLU A 42 -2.71 4.42 25.86
N ALA A 43 -2.15 3.56 26.68
CA ALA A 43 -0.80 3.03 26.46
C ALA A 43 -0.76 2.13 25.22
N TRP A 44 0.35 2.15 24.50
CA TRP A 44 0.61 1.18 23.43
C TRP A 44 0.94 -0.18 24.04
N HIS A 45 0.23 -1.23 23.61
CA HIS A 45 0.40 -2.61 24.03
C HIS A 45 0.94 -3.50 22.91
N SER A 46 1.31 -4.74 23.22
CA SER A 46 1.82 -5.72 22.26
C SER A 46 0.83 -6.07 21.14
N ASP A 47 -0.44 -5.87 21.37
CA ASP A 47 -1.56 -6.17 20.46
C ASP A 47 -2.24 -4.90 19.91
N THR A 48 -1.65 -3.73 20.14
CA THR A 48 -2.15 -2.47 19.58
C THR A 48 -2.08 -2.50 18.06
N VAL A 49 -3.20 -2.19 17.42
CA VAL A 49 -3.34 -2.15 15.97
C VAL A 49 -3.12 -0.72 15.47
N ALA A 50 -2.28 -0.57 14.46
CA ALA A 50 -2.00 0.71 13.82
C ALA A 50 -2.26 0.65 12.32
N ASN A 51 -2.59 1.79 11.73
CA ASN A 51 -2.71 1.91 10.29
C ASN A 51 -1.31 1.85 9.64
N LEU A 52 -1.10 0.87 8.75
CA LEU A 52 0.18 0.64 8.09
C LEU A 52 0.36 1.45 6.80
N PHE A 53 -0.66 2.21 6.38
CA PHE A 53 -0.64 3.00 5.16
C PHE A 53 -0.04 2.21 3.97
N SER A 54 1.01 2.74 3.33
CA SER A 54 1.61 2.12 2.12
C SER A 54 2.26 0.75 2.35
N CYS A 55 2.56 0.35 3.58
CA CYS A 55 2.98 -1.03 3.86
C CYS A 55 1.90 -2.04 3.47
N THR A 56 0.63 -1.63 3.40
CA THR A 56 -0.49 -2.42 2.89
C THR A 56 -0.26 -2.91 1.45
N LYS A 57 0.51 -2.17 0.63
CA LYS A 57 0.86 -2.60 -0.74
C LYS A 57 1.58 -3.93 -0.78
N THR A 58 2.42 -4.21 0.24
CA THR A 58 3.09 -5.51 0.38
C THR A 58 2.07 -6.64 0.56
N PHE A 59 1.05 -6.44 1.40
CA PHE A 59 0.00 -7.43 1.60
C PHE A 59 -0.84 -7.64 0.35
N THR A 60 -1.14 -6.56 -0.39
CA THR A 60 -1.81 -6.64 -1.69
C THR A 60 -1.01 -7.47 -2.68
N ALA A 61 0.31 -7.24 -2.77
CA ALA A 61 1.19 -8.00 -3.66
C ALA A 61 1.25 -9.48 -3.25
N VAL A 62 1.38 -9.79 -1.95
CA VAL A 62 1.38 -11.17 -1.45
C VAL A 62 0.06 -11.87 -1.77
N THR A 63 -1.08 -11.21 -1.57
CA THR A 63 -2.40 -11.75 -1.92
C THR A 63 -2.51 -12.02 -3.42
N ALA A 64 -2.04 -11.11 -4.27
CA ALA A 64 -2.01 -11.33 -5.71
C ALA A 64 -1.14 -12.53 -6.08
N LEU A 65 0.04 -12.69 -5.46
CA LEU A 65 0.93 -13.83 -5.70
C LEU A 65 0.34 -15.16 -5.21
N GLN A 66 -0.43 -15.17 -4.13
CA GLN A 66 -1.19 -16.34 -3.70
C GLN A 66 -2.22 -16.75 -4.76
N LEU A 67 -2.96 -15.78 -5.32
CA LEU A 67 -3.91 -16.05 -6.40
C LEU A 67 -3.22 -16.53 -7.68
N VAL A 68 -1.99 -16.08 -7.95
CA VAL A 68 -1.17 -16.60 -9.05
C VAL A 68 -0.76 -18.05 -8.78
N ALA A 69 -0.33 -18.37 -7.58
CA ALA A 69 0.02 -19.75 -7.19
C ALA A 69 -1.18 -20.71 -7.28
N GLU A 70 -2.38 -20.21 -7.03
CA GLU A 70 -3.64 -20.95 -7.19
C GLU A 70 -4.14 -21.01 -8.65
N GLY A 71 -3.43 -20.42 -9.61
CA GLY A 71 -3.82 -20.37 -11.02
C GLY A 71 -5.00 -19.44 -11.34
N LYS A 72 -5.44 -18.61 -10.38
CA LYS A 72 -6.56 -17.66 -10.54
C LYS A 72 -6.14 -16.38 -11.25
N LEU A 73 -4.88 -15.97 -11.09
CA LEU A 73 -4.27 -14.82 -11.75
C LEU A 73 -3.01 -15.24 -12.51
N GLN A 74 -2.61 -14.42 -13.48
CA GLN A 74 -1.36 -14.56 -14.22
C GLN A 74 -0.66 -13.21 -14.26
N LEU A 75 0.59 -13.13 -13.81
CA LEU A 75 1.33 -11.86 -13.72
C LEU A 75 1.48 -11.17 -15.08
N ASP A 76 1.66 -11.93 -16.14
CA ASP A 76 1.90 -11.40 -17.48
C ASP A 76 0.62 -11.33 -18.33
N ALA A 77 -0.54 -11.65 -17.75
CA ALA A 77 -1.82 -11.38 -18.39
C ALA A 77 -2.24 -9.91 -18.22
N PRO A 78 -2.93 -9.35 -19.22
CA PRO A 78 -3.52 -8.03 -19.09
C PRO A 78 -4.47 -7.92 -17.90
N VAL A 79 -4.40 -6.81 -17.15
CA VAL A 79 -5.33 -6.50 -16.06
C VAL A 79 -6.78 -6.52 -16.55
N ALA A 80 -7.00 -6.04 -17.77
CA ALA A 80 -8.32 -6.01 -18.41
C ALA A 80 -8.99 -7.38 -18.57
N ARG A 81 -8.23 -8.48 -18.47
CA ARG A 81 -8.79 -9.84 -18.43
C ARG A 81 -9.62 -10.10 -17.17
N TYR A 82 -9.26 -9.45 -16.07
CA TYR A 82 -9.87 -9.61 -14.75
C TYR A 82 -10.73 -8.41 -14.38
N TRP A 83 -10.44 -7.26 -14.94
CA TRP A 83 -11.11 -6.00 -14.76
C TRP A 83 -11.29 -5.31 -16.13
N PRO A 84 -12.38 -5.64 -16.86
CA PRO A 84 -12.60 -5.19 -18.25
C PRO A 84 -12.61 -3.67 -18.42
N GLU A 85 -13.16 -2.92 -17.46
CA GLU A 85 -13.25 -1.46 -17.49
C GLU A 85 -11.87 -0.80 -17.51
N PHE A 86 -10.84 -1.47 -16.96
CA PHE A 86 -9.47 -1.01 -16.98
C PHE A 86 -8.88 -0.92 -18.40
N ALA A 87 -9.50 -1.56 -19.41
CA ALA A 87 -9.03 -1.46 -20.80
C ALA A 87 -9.15 -0.06 -21.39
N ALA A 88 -9.93 0.83 -20.78
CA ALA A 88 -10.12 2.20 -21.27
C ALA A 88 -8.80 2.97 -21.40
N ALA A 89 -8.83 4.04 -22.20
CA ALA A 89 -7.73 4.99 -22.36
C ALA A 89 -6.36 4.33 -22.74
N GLY A 90 -6.41 3.27 -23.56
CA GLY A 90 -5.21 2.62 -24.08
C GLY A 90 -4.54 1.63 -23.13
N LYS A 91 -5.20 1.21 -22.03
CA LYS A 91 -4.65 0.33 -21.00
C LYS A 91 -4.88 -1.17 -21.25
N GLN A 92 -5.44 -1.57 -22.37
CA GLN A 92 -5.84 -2.96 -22.66
C GLN A 92 -4.71 -3.98 -22.55
N SER A 93 -3.45 -3.57 -22.72
CA SER A 93 -2.28 -4.45 -22.69
C SER A 93 -1.46 -4.36 -21.39
N ILE A 94 -1.81 -3.47 -20.47
CA ILE A 94 -1.10 -3.35 -19.19
C ILE A 94 -1.25 -4.65 -18.41
N THR A 95 -0.10 -5.27 -18.06
CA THR A 95 -0.09 -6.52 -17.31
C THR A 95 -0.23 -6.32 -15.83
N LEU A 96 -0.70 -7.36 -15.11
CA LEU A 96 -0.75 -7.35 -13.66
C LEU A 96 0.64 -7.10 -13.04
N ARG A 97 1.70 -7.62 -13.66
CA ARG A 97 3.09 -7.36 -13.25
C ARG A 97 3.42 -5.87 -13.32
N GLN A 98 3.13 -5.21 -14.44
CA GLN A 98 3.38 -3.77 -14.61
C GLN A 98 2.61 -2.94 -13.57
N LEU A 99 1.35 -3.32 -13.29
CA LEU A 99 0.55 -2.65 -12.26
C LEU A 99 1.17 -2.79 -10.87
N LEU A 100 1.48 -4.02 -10.44
CA LEU A 100 2.07 -4.30 -9.13
C LEU A 100 3.47 -3.70 -8.96
N CYS A 101 4.21 -3.49 -10.06
CA CYS A 101 5.53 -2.87 -10.06
C CYS A 101 5.50 -1.36 -10.30
N HIS A 102 4.33 -0.71 -10.25
CA HIS A 102 4.17 0.73 -10.49
C HIS A 102 4.69 1.20 -11.86
N GLN A 103 4.59 0.34 -12.88
CA GLN A 103 5.01 0.62 -14.25
C GLN A 103 3.84 0.85 -15.20
N ALA A 104 2.62 0.89 -14.69
CA ALA A 104 1.41 1.10 -15.49
C ALA A 104 1.24 2.53 -16.01
N GLY A 105 2.06 3.48 -15.57
CA GLY A 105 1.91 4.89 -15.93
C GLY A 105 0.78 5.61 -15.20
N LEU A 106 0.32 5.10 -14.07
CA LEU A 106 -0.81 5.64 -13.30
C LEU A 106 -0.36 6.16 -11.91
N PRO A 107 0.50 7.18 -11.83
CA PRO A 107 0.97 7.69 -10.54
C PRO A 107 -0.08 8.55 -9.83
N ALA A 108 -1.03 9.12 -10.57
CA ALA A 108 -2.03 10.05 -10.06
C ALA A 108 -3.24 10.11 -11.00
N LEU A 109 -4.37 10.57 -10.48
CA LEU A 109 -5.50 11.02 -11.29
C LEU A 109 -5.24 12.45 -11.77
N ARG A 110 -5.58 12.76 -13.02
CA ARG A 110 -5.54 14.15 -13.52
C ARG A 110 -6.71 14.97 -13.03
N GLU A 111 -7.84 14.33 -12.90
CA GLU A 111 -9.02 14.96 -12.34
C GLU A 111 -8.92 15.08 -10.83
N LEU A 112 -9.17 16.27 -10.31
CA LEU A 112 -9.27 16.51 -8.88
C LEU A 112 -10.62 16.00 -8.38
N LEU A 113 -10.61 14.89 -7.69
CA LEU A 113 -11.78 14.39 -7.00
C LEU A 113 -11.96 15.10 -5.65
N PRO A 114 -13.19 15.20 -5.14
CA PRO A 114 -13.43 15.73 -3.80
C PRO A 114 -12.75 14.82 -2.74
N PRO A 115 -12.30 15.37 -1.60
CA PRO A 115 -11.58 14.61 -0.57
C PRO A 115 -12.32 13.36 -0.09
N GLU A 116 -13.66 13.40 -0.09
CA GLU A 116 -14.53 12.30 0.32
C GLU A 116 -14.42 11.09 -0.61
N ALA A 117 -14.02 11.30 -1.87
CA ALA A 117 -13.84 10.22 -2.84
C ALA A 117 -12.76 9.21 -2.40
N LEU A 118 -11.80 9.60 -1.55
CA LEU A 118 -10.82 8.69 -0.98
C LEU A 118 -11.45 7.57 -0.13
N TYR A 119 -12.67 7.78 0.37
CA TYR A 119 -13.43 6.82 1.16
C TYR A 119 -14.56 6.16 0.37
N ASP A 120 -14.72 6.54 -0.92
CA ASP A 120 -15.68 5.95 -1.86
C ASP A 120 -14.95 5.04 -2.84
N TRP A 121 -14.90 3.75 -2.50
CA TRP A 121 -14.21 2.75 -3.29
C TRP A 121 -14.67 2.68 -4.76
N PRO A 122 -15.97 2.62 -5.09
CA PRO A 122 -16.45 2.65 -6.47
C PRO A 122 -15.93 3.86 -7.25
N THR A 123 -16.08 5.07 -6.71
CA THR A 123 -15.62 6.30 -7.35
C THR A 123 -14.12 6.27 -7.66
N MET A 124 -13.29 5.81 -6.73
CA MET A 124 -11.83 5.70 -6.95
C MET A 124 -11.48 4.64 -8.01
N VAL A 125 -12.15 3.50 -7.98
CA VAL A 125 -11.92 2.41 -8.96
C VAL A 125 -12.32 2.85 -10.36
N ASP A 126 -13.48 3.50 -10.52
CA ASP A 126 -13.97 3.99 -11.80
C ASP A 126 -13.04 5.10 -12.36
N ALA A 127 -12.60 6.03 -11.52
CA ALA A 127 -11.66 7.07 -11.91
C ALA A 127 -10.32 6.48 -12.39
N LEU A 128 -9.77 5.48 -11.69
CA LEU A 128 -8.55 4.79 -12.10
C LEU A 128 -8.74 3.99 -13.40
N ALA A 129 -9.91 3.38 -13.58
CA ALA A 129 -10.25 2.67 -14.81
C ALA A 129 -10.34 3.64 -16.01
N ALA A 130 -10.85 4.85 -15.81
CA ALA A 130 -10.96 5.87 -16.85
C ALA A 130 -9.64 6.61 -17.13
N GLU A 131 -8.69 6.66 -16.17
CA GLU A 131 -7.47 7.46 -16.26
C GLU A 131 -6.57 7.02 -17.42
N THR A 132 -5.95 8.01 -18.08
CA THR A 132 -4.97 7.78 -19.16
C THR A 132 -3.56 7.68 -18.57
N PRO A 133 -2.73 6.71 -19.00
CA PRO A 133 -1.35 6.63 -18.54
C PRO A 133 -0.56 7.94 -18.77
N TRP A 134 0.27 8.33 -17.82
CA TRP A 134 1.12 9.52 -17.86
C TRP A 134 2.37 9.30 -18.74
N TRP A 135 2.75 8.04 -18.93
CA TRP A 135 3.82 7.59 -19.82
C TRP A 135 3.48 6.21 -20.39
N THR A 136 4.22 5.77 -21.38
CA THR A 136 4.04 4.44 -21.97
C THR A 136 4.25 3.36 -20.91
N PRO A 137 3.26 2.50 -20.66
CA PRO A 137 3.38 1.42 -19.69
C PRO A 137 4.63 0.55 -19.92
N GLY A 138 5.41 0.36 -18.86
CA GLY A 138 6.67 -0.38 -18.90
C GLY A 138 7.92 0.49 -19.12
N GLU A 139 7.81 1.72 -19.63
CA GLU A 139 8.97 2.59 -19.88
C GLU A 139 9.37 3.44 -18.66
N GLY A 140 8.51 3.55 -17.68
CA GLY A 140 8.74 4.35 -16.48
C GLY A 140 8.26 3.66 -15.22
N HIS A 141 8.71 4.16 -14.09
CA HIS A 141 8.28 3.75 -12.76
C HIS A 141 7.85 4.99 -11.97
N GLY A 142 6.69 4.94 -11.36
CA GLY A 142 6.18 6.04 -10.53
C GLY A 142 5.37 5.51 -9.38
N LEU A 143 5.92 5.62 -8.18
CA LEU A 143 5.18 5.39 -6.94
C LEU A 143 4.31 6.61 -6.69
N SER A 144 3.01 6.40 -6.58
CA SER A 144 2.07 7.48 -6.34
C SER A 144 2.24 8.06 -4.94
N LEU A 145 2.28 9.40 -4.87
CA LEU A 145 2.21 10.14 -3.62
C LEU A 145 0.76 10.42 -3.20
N ILE A 146 -0.21 10.29 -4.12
CA ILE A 146 -1.63 10.58 -3.86
C ILE A 146 -2.32 9.44 -3.11
N HIS A 147 -1.77 8.25 -3.17
CA HIS A 147 -2.32 7.05 -2.52
C HIS A 147 -1.61 6.72 -1.21
N ILE A 148 -0.91 7.70 -0.68
CA ILE A 148 -0.28 7.66 0.62
C ILE A 148 -1.23 8.30 1.64
#